data_93c36fa197759ca1e4e4f07295733542
#
_entry.id   93c36fa197759ca1e4e4f07295733542
#
_cell.length_a   1.000
_cell.length_b   1.000
_cell.length_c   1.000
_cell.angle_alpha   90.00
_cell.angle_beta   90.00
_cell.angle_gamma   90.00
#
_symmetry.space_group_name_H-M   'P 1'
#
loop_
_entity.id
_entity.type
_entity.pdbx_description
1 polymer ?
#
loop_
_entity_poly.entity_id
_entity_poly.type
_entity_poly.pdbx_seq_one_letter_code
_entity_poly.pdbx_strand_id
1 'polypeptide(L)'
;MNTPDTLVIGATGLIGRWLVPELTRQGRGVAVLVRRAAEREAELRAWVAAHGGDAGRLVVLDGDLTRPGLGLPGGLDTVRDVYNLGARFDFGLGREEARRVNVDGALEAVRWTAGLPEARRLVHISGYRVAAVDGRLDAAELDALYRKAGAYEASKVEADQAVREAAGELGVPYNTVNPSSVIGDSRTGETVQTLGLGEMVRDLHRGRLPALPGGRRTWVPVVTVDHLARFLAAVPEHAVPGEAFWVLDDETPPLHDLIRLIAAHLGVRAPRLSVPAGVLRRLPARLTKADPETLSFLSEDRYPTGSARRLEAAAKLEPPPLAPAVRAWAEHLTRAT
;
A
#
# COMPACT_ATOMS: atom_id res chain seq x y z
N MET A 1 -18.85 -23.81 10.94
CA MET A 1 -18.39 -22.42 10.66
C MET A 1 -16.90 -22.52 10.43
N ASN A 2 -16.36 -21.92 9.35
CA ASN A 2 -14.93 -21.89 9.13
C ASN A 2 -14.28 -20.99 10.19
N THR A 3 -13.45 -21.58 11.03
CA THR A 3 -12.69 -20.85 12.04
C THR A 3 -11.55 -20.09 11.33
N PRO A 4 -11.45 -18.78 11.46
CA PRO A 4 -10.42 -18.03 10.75
C PRO A 4 -9.02 -18.30 11.31
N ASP A 5 -8.07 -18.50 10.42
CA ASP A 5 -6.64 -18.62 10.74
C ASP A 5 -5.86 -17.33 10.42
N THR A 6 -6.51 -16.39 9.78
CA THR A 6 -5.93 -15.13 9.27
C THR A 6 -6.81 -13.94 9.62
N LEU A 7 -6.22 -12.84 10.10
CA LEU A 7 -6.89 -11.55 10.26
C LEU A 7 -6.33 -10.53 9.27
N VAL A 8 -7.20 -9.84 8.54
CA VAL A 8 -6.85 -8.73 7.64
C VAL A 8 -7.46 -7.43 8.15
N ILE A 9 -6.61 -6.49 8.53
CA ILE A 9 -6.96 -5.11 8.91
C ILE A 9 -6.79 -4.25 7.65
N GLY A 10 -7.81 -3.47 7.27
CA GLY A 10 -7.78 -2.66 6.05
C GLY A 10 -8.27 -3.40 4.80
N ALA A 11 -9.12 -4.41 4.96
CA ALA A 11 -9.67 -5.24 3.88
C ALA A 11 -10.50 -4.46 2.83
N THR A 12 -11.02 -3.29 3.17
CA THR A 12 -11.81 -2.44 2.26
C THR A 12 -10.96 -1.50 1.40
N GLY A 13 -9.67 -1.37 1.70
CA GLY A 13 -8.72 -0.56 0.94
C GLY A 13 -8.26 -1.26 -0.34
N LEU A 14 -7.51 -0.54 -1.18
CA LEU A 14 -7.01 -1.05 -2.47
C LEU A 14 -6.31 -2.41 -2.32
N ILE A 15 -5.30 -2.52 -1.48
CA ILE A 15 -4.52 -3.75 -1.33
C ILE A 15 -5.38 -4.87 -0.70
N GLY A 16 -6.15 -4.55 0.33
CA GLY A 16 -6.98 -5.51 1.06
C GLY A 16 -8.03 -6.19 0.18
N ARG A 17 -8.60 -5.44 -0.77
CA ARG A 17 -9.58 -5.98 -1.72
C ARG A 17 -9.01 -7.07 -2.64
N TRP A 18 -7.73 -7.04 -2.97
CA TRP A 18 -7.08 -8.12 -3.73
C TRP A 18 -6.48 -9.20 -2.83
N LEU A 19 -6.00 -8.83 -1.64
CA LEU A 19 -5.41 -9.80 -0.72
C LEU A 19 -6.46 -10.80 -0.18
N VAL A 20 -7.66 -10.35 0.21
CA VAL A 20 -8.69 -11.22 0.79
C VAL A 20 -9.16 -12.31 -0.18
N PRO A 21 -9.50 -12.01 -1.46
CA PRO A 21 -9.75 -13.05 -2.46
C PRO A 21 -8.59 -14.03 -2.64
N GLU A 22 -7.35 -13.53 -2.68
CA GLU A 22 -6.17 -14.38 -2.84
C GLU A 22 -6.00 -15.36 -1.67
N LEU A 23 -6.12 -14.90 -0.43
CA LEU A 23 -6.01 -15.74 0.76
C LEU A 23 -7.13 -16.80 0.82
N THR A 24 -8.37 -16.39 0.55
CA THR A 24 -9.51 -17.33 0.56
C THR A 24 -9.43 -18.36 -0.58
N ARG A 25 -8.89 -17.97 -1.74
CA ARG A 25 -8.62 -18.87 -2.87
C ARG A 25 -7.56 -19.92 -2.52
N GLN A 26 -6.60 -19.57 -1.67
CA GLN A 26 -5.60 -20.50 -1.11
C GLN A 26 -6.17 -21.40 -0.01
N GLY A 27 -7.46 -21.30 0.30
CA GLY A 27 -8.11 -22.13 1.30
C GLY A 27 -8.01 -21.60 2.74
N ARG A 28 -7.50 -20.36 2.95
CA ARG A 28 -7.40 -19.75 4.28
C ARG A 28 -8.78 -19.32 4.78
N GLY A 29 -9.03 -19.49 6.07
CA GLY A 29 -10.14 -18.87 6.77
C GLY A 29 -9.80 -17.44 7.13
N VAL A 30 -10.46 -16.43 6.54
CA VAL A 30 -10.06 -15.03 6.66
C VAL A 30 -11.09 -14.24 7.47
N ALA A 31 -10.69 -13.70 8.62
CA ALA A 31 -11.41 -12.66 9.32
C ALA A 31 -10.95 -11.29 8.79
N VAL A 32 -11.89 -10.38 8.58
CA VAL A 32 -11.61 -8.99 8.18
C VAL A 32 -12.14 -8.02 9.22
N LEU A 33 -11.29 -7.09 9.67
CA LEU A 33 -11.66 -6.01 10.56
C LEU A 33 -12.25 -4.86 9.75
N VAL A 34 -13.50 -4.53 9.98
CA VAL A 34 -14.24 -3.50 9.23
C VAL A 34 -15.09 -2.66 10.17
N ARG A 35 -15.05 -1.36 10.02
CA ARG A 35 -15.99 -0.47 10.72
C ARG A 35 -17.36 -0.60 10.08
N ARG A 36 -18.41 -0.72 10.90
CA ARG A 36 -19.80 -0.92 10.45
C ARG A 36 -19.92 -2.18 9.56
N ALA A 37 -19.48 -3.32 10.11
CA ALA A 37 -19.37 -4.58 9.40
C ALA A 37 -20.68 -4.98 8.69
N ALA A 38 -21.84 -4.83 9.37
CA ALA A 38 -23.14 -5.17 8.80
C ALA A 38 -23.47 -4.43 7.48
N GLU A 39 -22.99 -3.19 7.32
CA GLU A 39 -23.19 -2.41 6.09
C GLU A 39 -22.25 -2.84 4.95
N ARG A 40 -21.13 -3.49 5.28
CA ARG A 40 -20.07 -3.81 4.33
C ARG A 40 -20.00 -5.29 3.94
N GLU A 41 -20.61 -6.16 4.72
CA GLU A 41 -20.45 -7.61 4.57
C GLU A 41 -20.90 -8.10 3.19
N ALA A 42 -22.09 -7.69 2.72
CA ALA A 42 -22.62 -8.13 1.43
C ALA A 42 -21.71 -7.69 0.26
N GLU A 43 -21.22 -6.45 0.29
CA GLU A 43 -20.28 -5.91 -0.69
C GLU A 43 -18.97 -6.68 -0.71
N LEU A 44 -18.38 -6.96 0.48
CA LEU A 44 -17.12 -7.68 0.59
C LEU A 44 -17.24 -9.13 0.10
N ARG A 45 -18.32 -9.83 0.46
CA ARG A 45 -18.55 -11.19 -0.03
C ARG A 45 -18.73 -11.24 -1.54
N ALA A 46 -19.50 -10.30 -2.11
CA ALA A 46 -19.65 -10.18 -3.55
C ALA A 46 -18.33 -9.90 -4.26
N TRP A 47 -17.51 -9.01 -3.68
CA TRP A 47 -16.18 -8.70 -4.19
C TRP A 47 -15.27 -9.94 -4.20
N VAL A 48 -15.19 -10.66 -3.07
CA VAL A 48 -14.38 -11.86 -2.96
C VAL A 48 -14.78 -12.90 -4.01
N ALA A 49 -16.08 -13.16 -4.16
CA ALA A 49 -16.58 -14.11 -5.16
C ALA A 49 -16.25 -13.66 -6.61
N ALA A 50 -16.43 -12.38 -6.92
CA ALA A 50 -16.16 -11.83 -8.25
C ALA A 50 -14.67 -11.89 -8.63
N HIS A 51 -13.77 -11.87 -7.63
CA HIS A 51 -12.30 -11.89 -7.82
C HIS A 51 -11.69 -13.28 -7.57
N GLY A 52 -12.48 -14.35 -7.68
CA GLY A 52 -12.02 -15.75 -7.64
C GLY A 52 -11.67 -16.27 -6.26
N GLY A 53 -12.05 -15.57 -5.19
CA GLY A 53 -11.94 -16.05 -3.81
C GLY A 53 -13.16 -16.87 -3.38
N ASP A 54 -13.04 -17.52 -2.22
CA ASP A 54 -14.12 -18.26 -1.57
C ASP A 54 -14.79 -17.41 -0.48
N ALA A 55 -15.93 -16.80 -0.81
CA ALA A 55 -16.70 -15.99 0.12
C ALA A 55 -17.22 -16.77 1.34
N GLY A 56 -17.31 -18.12 1.27
CA GLY A 56 -17.66 -18.97 2.40
C GLY A 56 -16.58 -19.03 3.48
N ARG A 57 -15.35 -18.66 3.15
CA ARG A 57 -14.21 -18.58 4.08
C ARG A 57 -14.02 -17.21 4.72
N LEU A 58 -14.87 -16.23 4.39
CA LEU A 58 -14.78 -14.88 4.90
C LEU A 58 -15.64 -14.72 6.16
N VAL A 59 -15.04 -14.18 7.22
CA VAL A 59 -15.71 -13.72 8.45
C VAL A 59 -15.53 -12.20 8.55
N VAL A 60 -16.63 -11.45 8.58
CA VAL A 60 -16.60 -9.99 8.67
C VAL A 60 -16.86 -9.58 10.11
N LEU A 61 -15.90 -8.89 10.73
CA LEU A 61 -15.94 -8.49 12.12
C LEU A 61 -16.02 -6.97 12.26
N ASP A 62 -16.92 -6.51 13.12
CA ASP A 62 -16.97 -5.08 13.46
C ASP A 62 -15.84 -4.72 14.42
N GLY A 63 -15.06 -3.72 14.07
CA GLY A 63 -13.95 -3.26 14.88
C GLY A 63 -13.26 -2.03 14.28
N ASP A 64 -12.31 -1.49 15.01
CA ASP A 64 -11.58 -0.28 14.64
C ASP A 64 -10.11 -0.37 15.09
N LEU A 65 -9.19 -0.17 14.17
CA LEU A 65 -7.75 -0.18 14.42
C LEU A 65 -7.31 0.80 15.53
N THR A 66 -8.09 1.85 15.77
CA THR A 66 -7.79 2.87 16.79
C THR A 66 -8.36 2.56 18.18
N ARG A 67 -8.99 1.38 18.35
CA ARG A 67 -9.54 0.96 19.63
C ARG A 67 -8.66 -0.08 20.31
N PRO A 68 -8.60 -0.10 21.65
CA PRO A 68 -7.94 -1.18 22.40
C PRO A 68 -8.48 -2.55 21.99
N GLY A 69 -7.59 -3.54 21.80
CA GLY A 69 -7.95 -4.86 21.32
C GLY A 69 -8.58 -4.87 19.92
N LEU A 70 -8.34 -3.81 19.11
CA LEU A 70 -8.98 -3.58 17.80
C LEU A 70 -10.52 -3.44 17.88
N GLY A 71 -11.07 -3.32 19.11
CA GLY A 71 -12.50 -3.38 19.37
C GLY A 71 -13.13 -4.74 19.05
N LEU A 72 -12.32 -5.79 18.90
CA LEU A 72 -12.78 -7.14 18.59
C LEU A 72 -13.25 -7.86 19.86
N PRO A 73 -14.31 -8.69 19.77
CA PRO A 73 -14.63 -9.64 20.82
C PRO A 73 -13.52 -10.70 20.90
N GLY A 74 -13.34 -11.33 22.06
CA GLY A 74 -12.46 -12.50 22.19
C GLY A 74 -12.88 -13.65 21.28
N GLY A 75 -12.06 -14.70 21.22
CA GLY A 75 -12.41 -15.94 20.48
C GLY A 75 -11.80 -16.04 19.09
N LEU A 76 -10.72 -15.31 18.82
CA LEU A 76 -9.92 -15.43 17.60
C LEU A 76 -8.59 -16.16 17.83
N ASP A 77 -8.55 -17.07 18.81
CA ASP A 77 -7.33 -17.79 19.25
C ASP A 77 -6.73 -18.69 18.15
N THR A 78 -7.50 -18.98 17.11
CA THR A 78 -7.05 -19.75 15.93
C THR A 78 -6.31 -18.92 14.90
N VAL A 79 -6.33 -17.58 15.02
CA VAL A 79 -5.60 -16.69 14.12
C VAL A 79 -4.10 -16.84 14.38
N ARG A 80 -3.37 -17.06 13.28
CA ARG A 80 -1.92 -17.21 13.28
C ARG A 80 -1.23 -16.10 12.49
N ASP A 81 -1.88 -15.61 11.42
CA ASP A 81 -1.34 -14.57 10.56
C ASP A 81 -2.21 -13.31 10.64
N VAL A 82 -1.57 -12.19 10.83
CA VAL A 82 -2.20 -10.87 10.88
C VAL A 82 -1.63 -9.98 9.79
N TYR A 83 -2.49 -9.44 8.94
CA TYR A 83 -2.10 -8.45 7.94
C TYR A 83 -2.59 -7.07 8.36
N ASN A 84 -1.66 -6.19 8.68
CA ASN A 84 -2.00 -4.79 8.96
C ASN A 84 -1.77 -3.93 7.71
N LEU A 85 -2.85 -3.74 6.93
CA LEU A 85 -2.93 -2.84 5.77
C LEU A 85 -3.66 -1.53 6.15
N GLY A 86 -4.06 -1.41 7.42
CA GLY A 86 -4.80 -0.28 7.93
C GLY A 86 -3.92 0.96 8.01
N ALA A 87 -4.25 1.95 7.21
CA ALA A 87 -3.66 3.29 7.28
C ALA A 87 -4.66 4.29 6.74
N ARG A 88 -4.58 5.54 7.20
CA ARG A 88 -5.27 6.65 6.57
C ARG A 88 -4.34 7.30 5.55
N PHE A 89 -4.74 7.21 4.29
CA PHE A 89 -4.06 7.80 3.17
C PHE A 89 -4.88 8.99 2.66
N ASP A 90 -4.70 10.15 3.28
CA ASP A 90 -5.26 11.41 2.83
C ASP A 90 -4.17 12.48 2.88
N PHE A 91 -3.96 13.20 1.80
CA PHE A 91 -3.09 14.37 1.82
C PHE A 91 -3.75 15.51 2.60
N GLY A 92 -2.92 16.28 3.32
CA GLY A 92 -3.41 17.37 4.16
C GLY A 92 -3.98 16.94 5.51
N LEU A 93 -3.77 15.69 5.94
CA LEU A 93 -4.06 15.24 7.29
C LEU A 93 -3.33 16.07 8.34
N GLY A 94 -4.00 16.34 9.47
CA GLY A 94 -3.32 16.84 10.66
C GLY A 94 -2.38 15.77 11.24
N ARG A 95 -1.23 16.21 11.81
CA ARG A 95 -0.25 15.30 12.43
C ARG A 95 -0.87 14.38 13.48
N GLU A 96 -1.70 14.91 14.35
CA GLU A 96 -2.33 14.16 15.45
C GLU A 96 -3.21 13.03 14.90
N GLU A 97 -4.01 13.32 13.88
CA GLU A 97 -4.88 12.33 13.26
C GLU A 97 -4.09 11.27 12.49
N ALA A 98 -3.04 11.67 11.76
CA ALA A 98 -2.15 10.75 11.07
C ALA A 98 -1.46 9.81 12.07
N ARG A 99 -0.94 10.31 13.19
CA ARG A 99 -0.34 9.49 14.23
C ARG A 99 -1.33 8.53 14.86
N ARG A 100 -2.51 9.01 15.25
CA ARG A 100 -3.55 8.19 15.88
C ARG A 100 -3.91 6.96 15.03
N VAL A 101 -4.03 7.12 13.71
CA VAL A 101 -4.41 5.99 12.84
C VAL A 101 -3.20 5.19 12.40
N ASN A 102 -2.15 5.85 11.90
CA ASN A 102 -1.04 5.17 11.24
C ASN A 102 0.01 4.64 12.23
N VAL A 103 0.22 5.32 13.37
CA VAL A 103 1.21 4.92 14.37
C VAL A 103 0.54 4.13 15.49
N ASP A 104 -0.38 4.77 16.24
CA ASP A 104 -1.00 4.14 17.40
C ASP A 104 -1.86 2.93 17.00
N GLY A 105 -2.56 3.03 15.85
CA GLY A 105 -3.28 1.90 15.29
C GLY A 105 -2.35 0.75 14.86
N ALA A 106 -1.20 1.04 14.27
CA ALA A 106 -0.23 -0.01 13.93
C ALA A 106 0.34 -0.70 15.18
N LEU A 107 0.62 0.08 16.24
CA LEU A 107 1.03 -0.46 17.54
C LEU A 107 -0.06 -1.33 18.17
N GLU A 108 -1.33 -0.96 18.00
CA GLU A 108 -2.44 -1.79 18.49
C GLU A 108 -2.53 -3.13 17.77
N ALA A 109 -2.26 -3.17 16.45
CA ALA A 109 -2.16 -4.42 15.71
C ALA A 109 -1.01 -5.30 16.21
N VAL A 110 0.15 -4.71 16.59
CA VAL A 110 1.26 -5.46 17.21
C VAL A 110 0.84 -6.06 18.57
N ARG A 111 0.24 -5.25 19.45
CA ARG A 111 -0.21 -5.70 20.77
C ARG A 111 -1.26 -6.79 20.68
N TRP A 112 -2.21 -6.64 19.77
CA TRP A 112 -3.24 -7.65 19.54
C TRP A 112 -2.61 -8.97 19.05
N THR A 113 -1.65 -8.90 18.13
CA THR A 113 -0.92 -10.07 17.64
C THR A 113 -0.11 -10.74 18.76
N ALA A 114 0.51 -9.97 19.65
CA ALA A 114 1.24 -10.49 20.81
C ALA A 114 0.34 -11.27 21.78
N GLY A 115 -0.96 -10.99 21.83
CA GLY A 115 -1.93 -11.72 22.64
C GLY A 115 -2.41 -13.03 22.04
N LEU A 116 -2.06 -13.36 20.79
CA LEU A 116 -2.46 -14.61 20.14
C LEU A 116 -1.61 -15.78 20.65
N PRO A 117 -2.21 -16.95 20.96
CA PRO A 117 -1.48 -18.11 21.50
C PRO A 117 -0.49 -18.71 20.49
N GLU A 118 -0.77 -18.62 19.20
CA GLU A 118 0.04 -19.20 18.14
C GLU A 118 0.32 -18.21 16.99
N ALA A 119 0.66 -16.96 17.31
CA ALA A 119 1.02 -15.97 16.31
C ALA A 119 2.20 -16.45 15.45
N ARG A 120 1.96 -16.69 14.17
CA ARG A 120 3.00 -17.06 13.20
C ARG A 120 3.64 -15.82 12.59
N ARG A 121 2.82 -14.85 12.20
CA ARG A 121 3.32 -13.67 11.47
C ARG A 121 2.41 -12.45 11.58
N LEU A 122 3.01 -11.31 11.87
CA LEU A 122 2.44 -10.01 11.57
C LEU A 122 3.07 -9.47 10.27
N VAL A 123 2.27 -9.25 9.24
CA VAL A 123 2.69 -8.60 7.99
C VAL A 123 2.20 -7.16 8.01
N HIS A 124 3.12 -6.22 8.18
CA HIS A 124 2.80 -4.78 8.25
C HIS A 124 3.11 -4.08 6.93
N ILE A 125 2.12 -3.35 6.38
CA ILE A 125 2.31 -2.52 5.20
C ILE A 125 2.78 -1.14 5.60
N SER A 126 4.01 -0.81 5.20
CA SER A 126 4.57 0.53 5.35
C SER A 126 4.55 1.27 3.99
N GLY A 127 5.58 1.98 3.63
CA GLY A 127 5.72 2.67 2.36
C GLY A 127 7.16 2.58 1.83
N TYR A 128 7.33 2.53 0.51
CA TYR A 128 8.65 2.33 -0.08
C TYR A 128 9.67 3.43 0.30
N ARG A 129 9.20 4.61 0.66
CA ARG A 129 10.06 5.75 1.03
C ARG A 129 10.67 5.67 2.43
N VAL A 130 10.25 4.72 3.28
CA VAL A 130 10.89 4.50 4.59
C VAL A 130 12.38 4.15 4.45
N ALA A 131 12.81 3.64 3.28
CA ALA A 131 14.22 3.39 2.97
C ALA A 131 15.08 4.67 2.87
N ALA A 132 14.46 5.85 2.72
CA ALA A 132 15.18 7.12 2.70
C ALA A 132 15.63 7.59 4.10
N VAL A 133 15.30 6.81 5.13
CA VAL A 133 15.64 7.11 6.53
C VAL A 133 16.54 6.00 7.05
N ASP A 134 17.80 6.36 7.31
CA ASP A 134 18.77 5.47 7.92
C ASP A 134 18.63 5.50 9.45
N GLY A 135 18.44 4.32 10.04
CA GLY A 135 18.39 4.18 11.49
C GLY A 135 17.08 4.66 12.12
N ARG A 136 17.14 4.88 13.44
CA ARG A 136 16.02 5.38 14.24
C ARG A 136 16.10 6.91 14.33
N LEU A 137 15.00 7.57 13.98
CA LEU A 137 14.88 9.01 14.18
C LEU A 137 14.57 9.33 15.65
N ASP A 138 15.21 10.35 16.18
CA ASP A 138 14.85 10.94 17.46
C ASP A 138 13.61 11.87 17.31
N ALA A 139 13.14 12.42 18.44
CA ALA A 139 11.95 13.28 18.44
C ALA A 139 12.12 14.55 17.62
N ALA A 140 13.33 15.14 17.59
CA ALA A 140 13.59 16.36 16.84
C ALA A 140 13.68 16.09 15.33
N GLU A 141 14.26 14.96 14.95
CA GLU A 141 14.32 14.47 13.58
C GLU A 141 12.92 14.12 13.04
N LEU A 142 12.09 13.45 13.85
CA LEU A 142 10.69 13.18 13.52
C LEU A 142 9.91 14.49 13.33
N ASP A 143 10.10 15.46 14.22
CA ASP A 143 9.46 16.77 14.07
C ASP A 143 9.89 17.49 12.80
N ALA A 144 11.17 17.38 12.43
CA ALA A 144 11.67 17.94 11.17
C ALA A 144 11.07 17.20 9.96
N LEU A 145 10.91 15.88 10.04
CA LEU A 145 10.31 15.07 8.99
C LEU A 145 8.82 15.45 8.77
N TYR A 146 8.05 15.58 9.86
CA TYR A 146 6.65 16.04 9.78
C TYR A 146 6.51 17.41 9.11
N ARG A 147 7.42 18.34 9.40
CA ARG A 147 7.42 19.66 8.75
C ARG A 147 7.81 19.60 7.26
N LYS A 148 8.72 18.69 6.89
CA LYS A 148 9.31 18.63 5.54
C LYS A 148 8.50 17.76 4.58
N ALA A 149 8.06 16.59 5.02
CA ALA A 149 7.46 15.56 4.17
C ALA A 149 5.93 15.51 4.26
N GLY A 150 5.33 16.19 5.25
CA GLY A 150 3.90 16.13 5.54
C GLY A 150 3.53 15.01 6.49
N ALA A 151 2.27 15.02 6.94
CA ALA A 151 1.84 14.17 8.03
C ALA A 151 1.72 12.70 7.62
N TYR A 152 1.29 12.41 6.38
CA TYR A 152 1.18 11.05 5.89
C TYR A 152 2.55 10.34 5.84
N GLU A 153 3.49 10.91 5.09
CA GLU A 153 4.84 10.33 4.92
C GLU A 153 5.55 10.16 6.26
N ALA A 154 5.55 11.22 7.09
CA ALA A 154 6.20 11.17 8.39
C ALA A 154 5.58 10.12 9.31
N SER A 155 4.24 9.99 9.33
CA SER A 155 3.56 8.97 10.13
C SER A 155 3.87 7.54 9.66
N LYS A 156 4.12 7.32 8.37
CA LYS A 156 4.53 6.00 7.85
C LYS A 156 5.94 5.63 8.33
N VAL A 157 6.88 6.57 8.32
CA VAL A 157 8.23 6.37 8.86
C VAL A 157 8.18 6.11 10.36
N GLU A 158 7.46 6.94 11.12
CA GLU A 158 7.28 6.76 12.57
C GLU A 158 6.64 5.41 12.90
N ALA A 159 5.59 5.02 12.15
CA ALA A 159 4.92 3.74 12.33
C ALA A 159 5.84 2.54 12.05
N ASP A 160 6.64 2.59 10.99
CA ASP A 160 7.59 1.53 10.66
C ASP A 160 8.62 1.31 11.79
N GLN A 161 9.16 2.39 12.36
CA GLN A 161 10.08 2.32 13.50
C GLN A 161 9.38 1.79 14.75
N ALA A 162 8.20 2.32 15.08
CA ALA A 162 7.44 1.92 16.26
C ALA A 162 7.00 0.45 16.21
N VAL A 163 6.58 -0.04 15.04
CA VAL A 163 6.19 -1.45 14.83
C VAL A 163 7.40 -2.37 15.03
N ARG A 164 8.55 -2.04 14.47
CA ARG A 164 9.78 -2.83 14.62
C ARG A 164 10.20 -2.94 16.08
N GLU A 165 10.18 -1.83 16.81
CA GLU A 165 10.54 -1.76 18.22
C GLU A 165 9.56 -2.58 19.07
N ALA A 166 8.26 -2.31 18.96
CA ALA A 166 7.24 -2.99 19.73
C ALA A 166 7.16 -4.50 19.42
N ALA A 167 7.31 -4.89 18.16
CA ALA A 167 7.32 -6.29 17.77
C ALA A 167 8.54 -7.02 18.35
N GLY A 168 9.71 -6.38 18.37
CA GLY A 168 10.91 -6.92 19.01
C GLY A 168 10.75 -7.07 20.53
N GLU A 169 10.22 -6.07 21.21
CA GLU A 169 9.99 -6.07 22.66
C GLU A 169 8.95 -7.12 23.10
N LEU A 170 7.90 -7.30 22.30
CA LEU A 170 6.81 -8.25 22.59
C LEU A 170 7.03 -9.65 22.01
N GLY A 171 8.16 -9.88 21.32
CA GLY A 171 8.47 -11.17 20.71
C GLY A 171 7.54 -11.56 19.55
N VAL A 172 6.92 -10.59 18.87
CA VAL A 172 6.02 -10.85 17.74
C VAL A 172 6.83 -11.12 16.48
N PRO A 173 6.68 -12.29 15.82
CA PRO A 173 7.30 -12.53 14.54
C PRO A 173 6.65 -11.63 13.47
N TYR A 174 7.41 -10.71 12.87
CA TYR A 174 6.87 -9.74 11.92
C TYR A 174 7.70 -9.61 10.65
N ASN A 175 7.08 -9.08 9.61
CA ASN A 175 7.75 -8.55 8.41
C ASN A 175 7.10 -7.22 8.01
N THR A 176 7.91 -6.32 7.47
CA THR A 176 7.41 -5.10 6.83
C THR A 176 7.45 -5.26 5.32
N VAL A 177 6.36 -4.83 4.66
CA VAL A 177 6.28 -4.80 3.20
C VAL A 177 6.06 -3.35 2.77
N ASN A 178 6.95 -2.88 1.90
CA ASN A 178 7.07 -1.50 1.45
C ASN A 178 6.73 -1.43 -0.05
N PRO A 179 5.43 -1.42 -0.43
CA PRO A 179 5.04 -1.35 -1.82
C PRO A 179 5.33 0.04 -2.39
N SER A 180 5.68 0.08 -3.66
CA SER A 180 5.74 1.32 -4.45
C SER A 180 4.35 1.85 -4.79
N SER A 181 4.23 2.70 -5.80
CA SER A 181 2.93 3.15 -6.29
C SER A 181 2.12 1.97 -6.81
N VAL A 182 1.08 1.59 -6.05
CA VAL A 182 0.23 0.46 -6.41
C VAL A 182 -0.73 0.89 -7.52
N ILE A 183 -0.60 0.23 -8.67
CA ILE A 183 -1.51 0.40 -9.82
C ILE A 183 -2.56 -0.71 -9.85
N GLY A 184 -3.47 -0.69 -10.82
CA GLY A 184 -4.55 -1.67 -10.94
C GLY A 184 -4.08 -3.12 -11.16
N ASP A 185 -5.05 -4.01 -11.27
CA ASP A 185 -4.83 -5.42 -11.62
C ASP A 185 -4.08 -5.53 -12.96
N SER A 186 -3.12 -6.42 -13.04
CA SER A 186 -2.20 -6.52 -14.18
C SER A 186 -2.88 -6.88 -15.51
N ARG A 187 -4.05 -7.53 -15.47
CA ARG A 187 -4.78 -8.00 -16.65
C ARG A 187 -5.95 -7.10 -17.01
N THR A 188 -6.70 -6.65 -16.02
CA THR A 188 -7.93 -5.87 -16.21
C THR A 188 -7.73 -4.38 -16.06
N GLY A 189 -6.63 -3.97 -15.41
CA GLY A 189 -6.37 -2.59 -15.01
C GLY A 189 -7.25 -2.10 -13.86
N GLU A 190 -8.15 -2.94 -13.35
CA GLU A 190 -9.13 -2.57 -12.32
C GLU A 190 -8.46 -2.03 -11.06
N THR A 191 -8.99 -0.93 -10.57
CA THR A 191 -8.56 -0.31 -9.31
C THR A 191 -9.76 0.33 -8.61
N VAL A 192 -9.74 0.32 -7.29
CA VAL A 192 -10.79 0.97 -6.48
C VAL A 192 -10.34 2.33 -5.94
N GLN A 193 -9.11 2.74 -6.29
CA GLN A 193 -8.55 4.00 -5.82
C GLN A 193 -7.77 4.69 -6.94
N THR A 194 -7.94 6.00 -7.07
CA THR A 194 -7.22 6.81 -8.04
C THR A 194 -6.55 7.96 -7.32
N LEU A 195 -5.23 7.89 -7.18
CA LEU A 195 -4.44 8.89 -6.47
C LEU A 195 -3.12 9.14 -7.24
N GLY A 196 -2.54 10.30 -7.07
CA GLY A 196 -1.20 10.65 -7.55
C GLY A 196 -0.98 10.32 -9.03
N LEU A 197 -0.27 9.22 -9.33
CA LEU A 197 0.01 8.80 -10.70
C LEU A 197 -1.28 8.52 -11.51
N GLY A 198 -2.31 7.96 -10.87
CA GLY A 198 -3.60 7.71 -11.53
C GLY A 198 -4.35 8.99 -11.90
N GLU A 199 -4.30 10.00 -11.05
CA GLU A 199 -4.85 11.33 -11.36
C GLU A 199 -4.10 11.97 -12.53
N MET A 200 -2.77 11.82 -12.54
CA MET A 200 -1.93 12.30 -13.65
C MET A 200 -2.30 11.64 -14.99
N VAL A 201 -2.61 10.35 -14.99
CA VAL A 201 -3.08 9.62 -16.18
C VAL A 201 -4.44 10.14 -16.65
N ARG A 202 -5.39 10.38 -15.74
CA ARG A 202 -6.68 10.98 -16.08
C ARG A 202 -6.54 12.39 -16.64
N ASP A 203 -5.67 13.21 -16.05
CA ASP A 203 -5.42 14.56 -16.54
C ASP A 203 -4.68 14.56 -17.88
N LEU A 204 -3.78 13.61 -18.11
CA LEU A 204 -3.17 13.38 -19.41
C LEU A 204 -4.23 13.10 -20.48
N HIS A 205 -5.13 12.14 -20.22
CA HIS A 205 -6.20 11.77 -21.14
C HIS A 205 -7.13 12.96 -21.48
N ARG A 206 -7.45 13.79 -20.47
CA ARG A 206 -8.30 14.97 -20.62
C ARG A 206 -7.59 16.20 -21.21
N GLY A 207 -6.30 16.07 -21.57
CA GLY A 207 -5.49 17.19 -22.07
C GLY A 207 -5.22 18.29 -21.02
N ARG A 208 -5.33 17.95 -19.73
CA ARG A 208 -5.16 18.89 -18.61
C ARG A 208 -3.79 18.81 -17.93
N LEU A 209 -2.86 18.01 -18.48
CA LEU A 209 -1.50 17.86 -17.97
C LEU A 209 -0.53 18.68 -18.85
N PRO A 210 -0.27 19.96 -18.54
CA PRO A 210 0.54 20.86 -19.40
C PRO A 210 2.04 20.55 -19.31
N ALA A 211 2.50 20.02 -18.17
CA ALA A 211 3.89 19.70 -17.91
C ALA A 211 3.99 18.53 -16.92
N LEU A 212 5.10 17.80 -16.97
CA LEU A 212 5.40 16.77 -16.01
C LEU A 212 6.14 17.34 -14.80
N PRO A 213 5.79 16.90 -13.58
CA PRO A 213 6.57 17.25 -12.41
C PRO A 213 7.86 16.45 -12.36
N GLY A 214 8.96 17.11 -11.95
CA GLY A 214 10.26 16.45 -11.78
C GLY A 214 11.22 16.67 -12.95
N GLY A 215 12.37 15.98 -12.89
CA GLY A 215 13.42 15.99 -13.90
C GLY A 215 13.37 14.74 -14.80
N ARG A 216 14.35 14.65 -15.71
CA ARG A 216 14.46 13.50 -16.65
C ARG A 216 14.68 12.15 -15.95
N ARG A 217 15.29 12.17 -14.75
CA ARG A 217 15.57 10.96 -13.98
C ARG A 217 14.55 10.70 -12.88
N THR A 218 13.55 11.58 -12.74
CA THR A 218 12.46 11.35 -11.76
C THR A 218 11.84 9.99 -11.99
N TRP A 219 11.78 9.20 -10.92
CA TRP A 219 11.34 7.83 -10.97
C TRP A 219 10.20 7.59 -9.97
N VAL A 220 9.10 7.07 -10.47
CA VAL A 220 7.94 6.66 -9.69
C VAL A 220 7.70 5.18 -9.97
N PRO A 221 8.34 4.28 -9.21
CA PRO A 221 8.17 2.85 -9.45
C PRO A 221 6.74 2.43 -9.19
N VAL A 222 6.29 1.40 -9.91
CA VAL A 222 4.95 0.86 -9.77
C VAL A 222 4.98 -0.62 -9.37
N VAL A 223 3.88 -1.10 -8.81
CA VAL A 223 3.59 -2.51 -8.61
C VAL A 223 2.11 -2.75 -8.89
N THR A 224 1.75 -3.85 -9.52
CA THR A 224 0.33 -4.19 -9.73
C THR A 224 -0.27 -4.77 -8.46
N VAL A 225 -1.53 -4.45 -8.19
CA VAL A 225 -2.19 -4.82 -6.93
C VAL A 225 -2.37 -6.34 -6.79
N ASP A 226 -2.60 -7.07 -7.89
CA ASP A 226 -2.71 -8.53 -7.90
C ASP A 226 -1.36 -9.21 -7.62
N HIS A 227 -0.24 -8.70 -8.14
CA HIS A 227 1.09 -9.20 -7.81
C HIS A 227 1.43 -8.94 -6.34
N LEU A 228 1.17 -7.72 -5.86
CA LEU A 228 1.37 -7.37 -4.45
C LEU A 228 0.53 -8.25 -3.51
N ALA A 229 -0.71 -8.56 -3.86
CA ALA A 229 -1.57 -9.44 -3.07
C ALA A 229 -0.99 -10.87 -2.99
N ARG A 230 -0.52 -11.44 -4.11
CA ARG A 230 0.16 -12.75 -4.12
C ARG A 230 1.46 -12.73 -3.32
N PHE A 231 2.23 -11.66 -3.43
CA PHE A 231 3.44 -11.47 -2.63
C PHE A 231 3.14 -11.47 -1.13
N LEU A 232 2.16 -10.67 -0.71
CA LEU A 232 1.73 -10.60 0.70
C LEU A 232 1.26 -11.95 1.22
N ALA A 233 0.46 -12.69 0.45
CA ALA A 233 -0.02 -14.02 0.83
C ALA A 233 1.12 -15.03 1.04
N ALA A 234 2.24 -14.86 0.32
CA ALA A 234 3.42 -15.72 0.42
C ALA A 234 4.33 -15.40 1.63
N VAL A 235 4.27 -14.17 2.18
CA VAL A 235 5.18 -13.73 3.26
C VAL A 235 5.20 -14.67 4.46
N PRO A 236 4.07 -15.12 5.05
CA PRO A 236 4.11 -15.96 6.26
C PRO A 236 4.85 -17.29 6.09
N GLU A 237 4.91 -17.81 4.87
CA GLU A 237 5.49 -19.13 4.59
C GLU A 237 6.93 -19.06 4.08
N HIS A 238 7.31 -17.98 3.40
CA HIS A 238 8.60 -17.89 2.71
C HIS A 238 9.56 -16.85 3.29
N ALA A 239 9.08 -15.95 4.17
CA ALA A 239 9.91 -14.91 4.74
C ALA A 239 10.54 -15.30 6.08
N VAL A 240 11.75 -14.82 6.32
CA VAL A 240 12.37 -14.85 7.66
C VAL A 240 11.76 -13.70 8.49
N PRO A 241 11.38 -13.93 9.76
CA PRO A 241 10.93 -12.84 10.64
C PRO A 241 11.96 -11.72 10.74
N GLY A 242 11.48 -10.47 10.74
CA GLY A 242 12.32 -9.27 10.81
C GLY A 242 12.78 -8.73 9.45
N GLU A 243 12.63 -9.48 8.35
CA GLU A 243 12.97 -8.95 7.02
C GLU A 243 11.98 -7.86 6.57
N ALA A 244 12.53 -6.88 5.85
CA ALA A 244 11.77 -5.85 5.15
C ALA A 244 11.86 -6.06 3.63
N PHE A 245 10.74 -5.86 2.94
CA PHE A 245 10.61 -6.10 1.51
C PHE A 245 10.17 -4.84 0.79
N TRP A 246 10.95 -4.39 -0.19
CA TRP A 246 10.54 -3.36 -1.15
C TRP A 246 9.98 -4.04 -2.39
N VAL A 247 8.66 -3.94 -2.55
CA VAL A 247 7.93 -4.61 -3.64
C VAL A 247 7.59 -3.59 -4.71
N LEU A 248 8.33 -3.65 -5.80
CA LEU A 248 8.23 -2.72 -6.92
C LEU A 248 8.80 -3.36 -8.19
N ASP A 249 8.42 -2.81 -9.33
CA ASP A 249 8.99 -3.19 -10.61
C ASP A 249 10.23 -2.32 -10.90
N ASP A 250 11.41 -2.95 -10.85
CA ASP A 250 12.70 -2.29 -11.11
C ASP A 250 12.84 -1.80 -12.56
N GLU A 251 12.06 -2.39 -13.49
CA GLU A 251 12.05 -2.02 -14.91
C GLU A 251 11.14 -0.83 -15.20
N THR A 252 10.44 -0.32 -14.18
CA THR A 252 9.65 0.92 -14.33
C THR A 252 10.55 2.03 -14.91
N PRO A 253 10.25 2.56 -16.10
CA PRO A 253 11.06 3.62 -16.69
C PRO A 253 10.91 4.93 -15.92
N PRO A 254 11.78 5.93 -16.13
CA PRO A 254 11.58 7.27 -15.61
C PRO A 254 10.18 7.79 -15.93
N LEU A 255 9.63 8.61 -15.03
CA LEU A 255 8.25 9.11 -15.12
C LEU A 255 7.89 9.68 -16.48
N HIS A 256 8.83 10.40 -17.11
CA HIS A 256 8.64 10.97 -18.44
C HIS A 256 8.39 9.89 -19.50
N ASP A 257 9.12 8.79 -19.46
CA ASP A 257 9.00 7.71 -20.45
C ASP A 257 7.78 6.83 -20.12
N LEU A 258 7.45 6.63 -18.84
CA LEU A 258 6.22 5.98 -18.40
C LEU A 258 4.98 6.74 -18.92
N ILE A 259 4.95 8.07 -18.78
CA ILE A 259 3.84 8.88 -19.28
C ILE A 259 3.79 8.90 -20.83
N ARG A 260 4.93 8.84 -21.51
CA ARG A 260 4.97 8.67 -22.99
C ARG A 260 4.38 7.34 -23.44
N LEU A 261 4.71 6.26 -22.75
CA LEU A 261 4.14 4.93 -23.02
C LEU A 261 2.61 4.98 -22.88
N ILE A 262 2.10 5.56 -21.79
CA ILE A 262 0.67 5.71 -21.56
C ILE A 262 0.02 6.61 -22.62
N ALA A 263 0.61 7.76 -22.92
CA ALA A 263 0.09 8.68 -23.91
C ALA A 263 -0.01 8.07 -25.30
N ALA A 264 1.03 7.33 -25.72
CA ALA A 264 1.04 6.62 -27.01
C ALA A 264 -0.08 5.56 -27.07
N HIS A 265 -0.31 4.84 -25.97
CA HIS A 265 -1.37 3.85 -25.89
C HIS A 265 -2.78 4.47 -25.94
N LEU A 266 -3.00 5.58 -25.22
CA LEU A 266 -4.28 6.29 -25.20
C LEU A 266 -4.53 7.17 -26.45
N GLY A 267 -3.58 7.28 -27.37
CA GLY A 267 -3.69 8.11 -28.55
C GLY A 267 -3.67 9.63 -28.25
N VAL A 268 -3.08 10.03 -27.12
CA VAL A 268 -3.00 11.43 -26.69
C VAL A 268 -1.56 11.96 -26.74
N ARG A 269 -1.40 13.28 -26.70
CA ARG A 269 -0.06 13.89 -26.71
C ARG A 269 0.54 13.93 -25.30
N ALA A 270 1.75 13.39 -25.14
CA ALA A 270 2.51 13.55 -23.92
C ALA A 270 2.99 15.01 -23.74
N PRO A 271 3.04 15.53 -22.49
CA PRO A 271 3.65 16.81 -22.19
C PRO A 271 5.13 16.85 -22.64
N ARG A 272 5.53 17.97 -23.23
CA ARG A 272 6.94 18.19 -23.66
C ARG A 272 7.76 18.88 -22.59
N LEU A 273 7.10 19.57 -21.67
CA LEU A 273 7.72 20.35 -20.61
C LEU A 273 7.81 19.54 -19.33
N SER A 274 8.91 19.72 -18.61
CA SER A 274 9.08 19.21 -17.24
C SER A 274 9.38 20.38 -16.32
N VAL A 275 8.77 20.41 -15.14
CA VAL A 275 8.99 21.43 -14.12
C VAL A 275 9.71 20.78 -12.93
N PRO A 276 10.94 21.19 -12.60
CA PRO A 276 11.66 20.63 -11.47
C PRO A 276 10.84 20.72 -10.17
N ALA A 277 10.87 19.64 -9.36
CA ALA A 277 10.11 19.57 -8.11
C ALA A 277 10.41 20.75 -7.16
N GLY A 278 11.66 21.25 -7.14
CA GLY A 278 12.04 22.41 -6.35
C GLY A 278 11.36 23.72 -6.77
N VAL A 279 11.00 23.85 -8.05
CA VAL A 279 10.22 25.00 -8.56
C VAL A 279 8.75 24.83 -8.15
N LEU A 280 8.19 23.64 -8.35
CA LEU A 280 6.80 23.34 -7.98
C LEU A 280 6.52 23.57 -6.49
N ARG A 281 7.45 23.22 -5.62
CA ARG A 281 7.33 23.43 -4.15
C ARG A 281 7.28 24.92 -3.76
N ARG A 282 7.74 25.83 -4.62
CA ARG A 282 7.73 27.28 -4.37
C ARG A 282 6.48 27.97 -4.93
N LEU A 283 5.73 27.27 -5.77
CA LEU A 283 4.51 27.82 -6.35
C LEU A 283 3.32 27.60 -5.40
N PRO A 284 2.39 28.54 -5.31
CA PRO A 284 1.15 28.37 -4.54
C PRO A 284 0.38 27.14 -5.04
N ALA A 285 -0.16 26.33 -4.13
CA ALA A 285 -0.90 25.10 -4.45
C ALA A 285 -2.08 25.32 -5.42
N ARG A 286 -2.71 26.51 -5.38
CA ARG A 286 -3.76 26.92 -6.33
C ARG A 286 -3.29 27.03 -7.80
N LEU A 287 -1.98 27.19 -8.04
CA LEU A 287 -1.42 27.24 -9.40
C LEU A 287 -0.95 25.87 -9.87
N THR A 288 -0.43 25.05 -8.98
CA THR A 288 0.06 23.71 -9.32
C THR A 288 -1.05 22.67 -9.35
N LYS A 289 -2.16 22.90 -8.62
CA LYS A 289 -3.22 21.91 -8.30
C LYS A 289 -2.68 20.61 -7.73
N ALA A 290 -1.41 20.58 -7.35
CA ALA A 290 -0.74 19.43 -6.75
C ALA A 290 -0.60 19.68 -5.25
N ASP A 291 -0.97 18.69 -4.46
CA ASP A 291 -0.67 18.70 -3.04
C ASP A 291 0.85 18.67 -2.85
N PRO A 292 1.44 19.50 -1.96
CA PRO A 292 2.86 19.49 -1.68
C PRO A 292 3.40 18.11 -1.27
N GLU A 293 2.58 17.30 -0.61
CA GLU A 293 2.93 15.92 -0.23
C GLU A 293 3.08 15.02 -1.46
N THR A 294 2.26 15.22 -2.52
CA THR A 294 2.40 14.48 -3.78
C THR A 294 3.76 14.73 -4.45
N LEU A 295 4.31 15.94 -4.28
CA LEU A 295 5.62 16.28 -4.83
C LEU A 295 6.78 15.58 -4.09
N SER A 296 6.55 15.06 -2.90
CA SER A 296 7.56 14.31 -2.15
C SER A 296 7.86 12.96 -2.80
N PHE A 297 6.89 12.36 -3.51
CA PHE A 297 7.05 11.09 -4.23
C PHE A 297 7.94 11.20 -5.48
N LEU A 298 8.28 12.40 -5.89
CA LEU A 298 9.12 12.63 -7.05
C LEU A 298 10.60 12.63 -6.64
N SER A 299 11.24 11.49 -6.70
CA SER A 299 12.67 11.31 -6.40
C SER A 299 13.40 10.59 -7.52
N GLU A 300 14.72 10.50 -7.41
CA GLU A 300 15.58 9.66 -8.26
C GLU A 300 16.09 8.43 -7.48
N ASP A 301 15.60 8.24 -6.26
CA ASP A 301 16.06 7.21 -5.35
C ASP A 301 15.75 5.81 -5.87
N ARG A 302 16.65 4.87 -5.60
CA ARG A 302 16.47 3.44 -5.86
C ARG A 302 16.32 2.71 -4.53
N TYR A 303 15.57 1.63 -4.54
CA TYR A 303 15.21 0.90 -3.33
C TYR A 303 15.74 -0.53 -3.36
N PRO A 304 16.04 -1.14 -2.19
CA PRO A 304 16.63 -2.47 -2.11
C PRO A 304 15.59 -3.56 -2.36
N THR A 305 15.48 -4.06 -3.59
CA THR A 305 14.52 -5.10 -3.98
C THR A 305 15.02 -6.53 -3.75
N GLY A 306 16.27 -6.72 -3.35
CA GLY A 306 16.90 -8.04 -3.27
C GLY A 306 16.17 -9.03 -2.36
N SER A 307 15.62 -8.60 -1.21
CA SER A 307 14.82 -9.45 -0.33
C SER A 307 13.48 -9.86 -0.98
N ALA A 308 12.80 -8.93 -1.65
CA ALA A 308 11.57 -9.21 -2.37
C ALA A 308 11.81 -10.22 -3.50
N ARG A 309 12.87 -10.05 -4.29
CA ARG A 309 13.22 -10.99 -5.36
C ARG A 309 13.54 -12.39 -4.86
N ARG A 310 14.20 -12.53 -3.69
CA ARG A 310 14.43 -13.85 -3.07
C ARG A 310 13.12 -14.51 -2.66
N LEU A 311 12.19 -13.76 -2.07
CA LEU A 311 10.88 -14.29 -1.68
C LEU A 311 10.07 -14.68 -2.91
N GLU A 312 10.02 -13.83 -3.95
CA GLU A 312 9.35 -14.13 -5.22
C GLU A 312 9.86 -15.45 -5.82
N ALA A 313 11.17 -15.64 -5.86
CA ALA A 313 11.78 -16.88 -6.36
C ALA A 313 11.41 -18.10 -5.50
N ALA A 314 11.45 -17.98 -4.17
CA ALA A 314 11.09 -19.05 -3.24
C ALA A 314 9.61 -19.44 -3.35
N ALA A 315 8.73 -18.45 -3.53
CA ALA A 315 7.29 -18.64 -3.69
C ALA A 315 6.86 -18.91 -5.15
N LYS A 316 7.81 -18.93 -6.10
CA LYS A 316 7.55 -19.10 -7.54
C LYS A 316 6.57 -18.04 -8.09
N LEU A 317 6.71 -16.82 -7.62
CA LEU A 317 5.92 -15.69 -8.08
C LEU A 317 6.65 -14.99 -9.23
N GLU A 318 5.98 -14.88 -10.37
CA GLU A 318 6.49 -14.13 -11.50
C GLU A 318 5.79 -12.75 -11.53
N PRO A 319 6.57 -11.64 -11.51
CA PRO A 319 6.01 -10.31 -11.73
C PRO A 319 5.37 -10.23 -13.12
N PRO A 320 4.20 -9.61 -13.25
CA PRO A 320 3.56 -9.44 -14.55
C PRO A 320 4.37 -8.47 -15.43
N PRO A 321 4.33 -8.62 -16.76
CA PRO A 321 4.99 -7.69 -17.67
C PRO A 321 4.47 -6.26 -17.50
N LEU A 322 5.37 -5.30 -17.27
CA LEU A 322 5.04 -3.91 -16.92
C LEU A 322 4.18 -3.21 -17.98
N ALA A 323 4.60 -3.25 -19.24
CA ALA A 323 3.95 -2.46 -20.29
C ALA A 323 2.49 -2.87 -20.55
N PRO A 324 2.12 -4.18 -20.64
CA PRO A 324 0.72 -4.60 -20.70
C PRO A 324 -0.09 -4.14 -19.47
N ALA A 325 0.45 -4.32 -18.26
CA ALA A 325 -0.24 -3.95 -17.04
C ALA A 325 -0.53 -2.44 -16.95
N VAL A 326 0.45 -1.61 -17.29
CA VAL A 326 0.29 -0.14 -17.33
C VAL A 326 -0.75 0.29 -18.37
N ARG A 327 -0.80 -0.38 -19.53
CA ARG A 327 -1.79 -0.10 -20.58
C ARG A 327 -3.21 -0.45 -20.12
N ALA A 328 -3.41 -1.64 -19.56
CA ALA A 328 -4.69 -2.07 -19.03
C ALA A 328 -5.20 -1.12 -17.95
N TRP A 329 -4.29 -0.72 -17.04
CA TRP A 329 -4.61 0.25 -15.99
C TRP A 329 -4.99 1.63 -16.56
N ALA A 330 -4.25 2.14 -17.54
CA ALA A 330 -4.55 3.41 -18.19
C ALA A 330 -5.93 3.39 -18.88
N GLU A 331 -6.26 2.30 -19.58
CA GLU A 331 -7.60 2.10 -20.16
C GLU A 331 -8.69 2.09 -19.09
N HIS A 332 -8.50 1.35 -18.00
CA HIS A 332 -9.48 1.30 -16.91
C HIS A 332 -9.74 2.69 -16.33
N LEU A 333 -8.69 3.46 -16.07
CA LEU A 333 -8.81 4.82 -15.53
C LEU A 333 -9.55 5.79 -16.45
N THR A 334 -9.57 5.53 -17.75
CA THR A 334 -10.13 6.44 -18.77
C THR A 334 -11.49 6.01 -19.30
N ARG A 335 -11.93 4.76 -19.05
CA ARG A 335 -13.26 4.24 -19.43
C ARG A 335 -14.40 4.88 -18.65
N ALA A 336 -14.17 5.33 -17.42
CA ALA A 336 -15.15 5.87 -16.49
C ALA A 336 -15.20 7.41 -16.50
N THR A 337 -14.61 8.04 -17.50
CA THR A 337 -14.57 9.50 -17.67
C THR A 337 -15.20 9.94 -18.97
#